data_4bf88f321a1805edb0640b445f6ed81a
#
_entry.id   4bf88f321a1805edb0640b445f6ed81a
#
_cell.length_a   1.000
_cell.length_b   1.000
_cell.length_c   1.000
_cell.angle_alpha   90.00
_cell.angle_beta   90.00
_cell.angle_gamma   90.00
#
_symmetry.space_group_name_H-M   'P 1'
#
loop_
_entity.id
_entity.type
_entity.pdbx_description
1 polymer ?
#
loop_
_entity_poly.entity_id
_entity_poly.type
_entity_poly.pdbx_seq_one_letter_code
_entity_poly.pdbx_strand_id
1 'polypeptide(L)'
;AAIETASAIGAELGVTLDASGATEPGLSLKRAADDKPWATCRRPWSLMYFTANGRALPCCIAPFSQHGYDNYTLGNATQQTLREIWNGPTYRDFRKALLSDEPPAACANCGLRWSL
;
A
#
# COMPACT_ATOMS: atom_id res chain seq x y z
N ALA A 1 -26.95 -3.96 3.79
CA ALA A 1 -27.48 -5.25 3.34
C ALA A 1 -26.46 -6.39 3.44
N ALA A 2 -25.53 -6.59 2.49
CA ALA A 2 -24.66 -7.80 2.53
C ALA A 2 -23.71 -7.82 3.77
N ILE A 3 -23.10 -6.72 4.13
CA ILE A 3 -22.20 -6.63 5.28
C ILE A 3 -22.97 -6.83 6.59
N GLU A 4 -24.14 -6.25 6.74
CA GLU A 4 -25.01 -6.43 7.92
C GLU A 4 -25.41 -7.90 8.09
N THR A 5 -25.83 -8.55 7.00
CA THR A 5 -26.18 -9.97 7.04
C THR A 5 -24.95 -10.83 7.42
N ALA A 6 -23.80 -10.55 6.82
CA ALA A 6 -22.56 -11.25 7.16
C ALA A 6 -22.12 -11.01 8.62
N SER A 7 -22.30 -9.78 9.15
CA SER A 7 -22.01 -9.47 10.54
C SER A 7 -22.91 -10.22 11.51
N ALA A 8 -24.19 -10.34 11.18
CA ALA A 8 -25.15 -11.12 12.00
C ALA A 8 -24.78 -12.61 12.04
N ILE A 9 -24.49 -13.20 10.87
CA ILE A 9 -24.02 -14.58 10.79
C ILE A 9 -22.70 -14.78 11.54
N GLY A 10 -21.76 -13.83 11.37
CA GLY A 10 -20.49 -13.86 12.09
C GLY A 10 -20.69 -13.88 13.60
N ALA A 11 -21.58 -13.02 14.11
CA ALA A 11 -21.90 -12.97 15.54
C ALA A 11 -22.48 -14.29 16.07
N GLU A 12 -23.37 -14.92 15.32
CA GLU A 12 -23.95 -16.24 15.66
C GLU A 12 -22.88 -17.34 15.70
N LEU A 13 -21.86 -17.25 14.83
CA LEU A 13 -20.78 -18.23 14.73
C LEU A 13 -19.57 -17.90 15.61
N GLY A 14 -19.61 -16.82 16.39
CA GLY A 14 -18.48 -16.36 17.19
C GLY A 14 -17.31 -15.84 16.37
N VAL A 15 -17.55 -15.39 15.12
CA VAL A 15 -16.55 -14.84 14.20
C VAL A 15 -16.74 -13.33 14.13
N THR A 16 -15.66 -12.58 14.38
CA THR A 16 -15.66 -11.13 14.17
C THR A 16 -15.49 -10.83 12.69
N LEU A 17 -16.39 -10.04 12.12
CA LEU A 17 -16.28 -9.54 10.77
C LEU A 17 -15.76 -8.10 10.80
N ASP A 18 -14.64 -7.86 10.13
CA ASP A 18 -14.14 -6.52 9.85
C ASP A 18 -14.22 -6.27 8.35
N ALA A 19 -15.00 -5.27 7.95
CA ALA A 19 -15.27 -4.99 6.55
C ALA A 19 -15.12 -3.50 6.25
N SER A 20 -14.27 -3.16 5.30
CA SER A 20 -14.17 -1.79 4.78
C SER A 20 -15.49 -1.35 4.13
N GLY A 21 -15.90 -0.11 4.41
CA GLY A 21 -17.16 0.44 3.88
C GLY A 21 -18.42 -0.10 4.56
N ALA A 22 -18.31 -0.61 5.80
CA ALA A 22 -19.44 -1.16 6.55
C ALA A 22 -20.58 -0.17 6.72
N THR A 23 -20.28 1.12 6.91
CA THR A 23 -21.30 2.17 7.10
C THR A 23 -21.73 2.79 5.77
N GLU A 24 -20.79 3.11 4.89
CA GLU A 24 -21.03 3.66 3.55
C GLU A 24 -19.90 3.25 2.61
N PRO A 25 -20.14 2.36 1.63
CA PRO A 25 -19.11 1.93 0.68
C PRO A 25 -18.41 3.09 -0.04
N GLY A 26 -19.15 4.18 -0.34
CA GLY A 26 -18.59 5.39 -0.94
C GLY A 26 -17.62 6.16 -0.04
N LEU A 27 -17.73 6.04 1.28
CA LEU A 27 -16.82 6.70 2.22
C LEU A 27 -15.47 6.00 2.30
N SER A 28 -15.42 4.69 2.13
CA SER A 28 -14.16 3.95 2.11
C SER A 28 -13.29 4.29 0.89
N LEU A 29 -13.91 4.80 -0.16
CA LEU A 29 -13.25 5.27 -1.38
C LEU A 29 -12.99 6.78 -1.38
N LYS A 30 -13.57 7.53 -0.43
CA LYS A 30 -13.27 8.96 -0.30
C LYS A 30 -11.83 9.12 0.15
N ARG A 31 -11.05 9.81 -0.67
CA ARG A 31 -9.73 10.29 -0.29
C ARG A 31 -9.85 11.16 0.97
N ALA A 32 -8.80 11.13 1.77
CA ALA A 32 -8.63 12.14 2.80
C ALA A 32 -8.79 13.53 2.18
N ALA A 33 -9.39 14.43 2.92
CA ALA A 33 -9.37 15.86 2.60
C ALA A 33 -7.95 16.46 2.67
N ASP A 34 -6.95 15.62 2.95
CA ASP A 34 -5.55 16.03 3.01
C ASP A 34 -4.98 16.13 1.61
N ASP A 35 -4.33 17.25 1.33
CA ASP A 35 -3.63 17.52 0.08
C ASP A 35 -2.48 16.52 -0.18
N LYS A 36 -2.04 15.78 0.85
CA LYS A 36 -0.91 14.85 0.83
C LYS A 36 -1.29 13.46 1.36
N PRO A 37 -2.11 12.69 0.64
CA PRO A 37 -2.59 11.40 1.12
C PRO A 37 -1.48 10.36 1.37
N TRP A 38 -0.31 10.53 0.78
CA TRP A 38 0.86 9.66 0.94
C TRP A 38 1.63 9.91 2.25
N ALA A 39 1.48 11.09 2.87
CA ALA A 39 2.31 11.52 4.00
C ALA A 39 2.22 10.61 5.23
N THR A 40 1.11 9.91 5.41
CA THR A 40 0.89 8.98 6.52
C THR A 40 1.36 7.55 6.23
N CYS A 41 1.74 7.26 4.99
CA CYS A 41 2.16 5.92 4.60
C CYS A 41 3.48 5.51 5.27
N ARG A 42 3.50 4.37 5.99
CA ARG A 42 4.68 3.81 6.64
C ARG A 42 5.20 2.54 5.97
N ARG A 43 4.53 2.04 4.93
CA ARG A 43 4.89 0.77 4.28
C ARG A 43 6.34 0.67 3.84
N PRO A 44 6.97 1.68 3.18
CA PRO A 44 8.36 1.56 2.78
C PRO A 44 9.37 1.49 3.92
N TRP A 45 8.93 1.68 5.17
CA TRP A 45 9.77 1.53 6.38
C TRP A 45 9.45 0.29 7.18
N SER A 46 8.33 -0.39 6.90
CA SER A 46 7.87 -1.54 7.68
C SER A 46 7.86 -2.84 6.90
N LEU A 47 7.83 -2.79 5.57
CA LEU A 47 7.77 -3.99 4.73
C LEU A 47 8.50 -3.81 3.39
N MET A 48 8.86 -4.93 2.78
CA MET A 48 9.21 -5.04 1.36
C MET A 48 8.23 -5.99 0.69
N TYR A 49 7.77 -5.64 -0.49
CA TYR A 49 6.95 -6.50 -1.31
C TYR A 49 7.77 -7.04 -2.48
N PHE A 50 7.64 -8.34 -2.76
CA PHE A 50 8.31 -8.98 -3.88
C PHE A 50 7.30 -9.58 -4.84
N THR A 51 7.54 -9.39 -6.11
CA THR A 51 6.84 -10.13 -7.17
C THR A 51 7.42 -11.54 -7.31
N ALA A 52 6.69 -12.43 -7.98
CA ALA A 52 7.15 -13.82 -8.20
C ALA A 52 8.48 -13.92 -8.95
N ASN A 53 8.83 -12.91 -9.74
CA ASN A 53 10.11 -12.82 -10.46
C ASN A 53 11.21 -12.07 -9.69
N GLY A 54 11.02 -11.86 -8.38
CA GLY A 54 12.03 -11.32 -7.46
C GLY A 54 12.17 -9.79 -7.45
N ARG A 55 11.31 -9.05 -8.14
CA ARG A 55 11.36 -7.58 -8.12
C ARG A 55 10.85 -7.05 -6.79
N ALA A 56 11.64 -6.19 -6.15
CA ALA A 56 11.25 -5.48 -4.94
C ALA A 56 10.42 -4.25 -5.28
N LEU A 57 9.25 -4.12 -4.69
CA LEU A 57 8.34 -2.99 -4.86
C LEU A 57 8.08 -2.31 -3.51
N PRO A 58 7.70 -1.04 -3.50
CA PRO A 58 7.48 -0.28 -2.26
C PRO A 58 6.28 -0.80 -1.45
N CYS A 59 5.30 -1.42 -2.10
CA CYS A 59 4.14 -2.04 -1.46
C CYS A 59 3.37 -2.94 -2.44
N CYS A 60 2.43 -3.74 -1.93
CA CYS A 60 1.59 -4.61 -2.75
C CYS A 60 0.59 -3.89 -3.65
N ILE A 61 0.36 -2.60 -3.44
CA ILE A 61 -0.58 -1.78 -4.23
C ILE A 61 0.11 -1.12 -5.43
N ALA A 62 1.41 -0.88 -5.36
CA ALA A 62 2.15 -0.23 -6.45
C ALA A 62 1.90 -0.86 -7.84
N PRO A 63 1.79 -2.20 -7.99
CA PRO A 63 1.47 -2.82 -9.28
C PRO A 63 0.11 -2.43 -9.86
N PHE A 64 -0.83 -2.02 -9.00
CA PHE A 64 -2.20 -1.71 -9.40
C PHE A 64 -2.49 -0.22 -9.48
N SER A 65 -1.59 0.62 -8.97
CA SER A 65 -1.79 2.07 -8.92
C SER A 65 -1.55 2.77 -10.25
N GLN A 66 -0.69 2.20 -11.09
CA GLN A 66 -0.37 2.72 -12.43
C GLN A 66 0.09 1.60 -13.37
N HIS A 67 -0.08 1.82 -14.67
CA HIS A 67 0.54 0.98 -15.69
C HIS A 67 2.07 1.11 -15.63
N GLY A 68 2.77 0.00 -15.84
CA GLY A 68 4.23 -0.02 -15.86
C GLY A 68 4.87 0.01 -14.47
N TYR A 69 4.41 -0.86 -13.57
CA TYR A 69 5.00 -1.01 -12.23
C TYR A 69 6.51 -1.32 -12.25
N ASP A 70 7.06 -1.69 -13.38
CA ASP A 70 8.49 -1.83 -13.60
C ASP A 70 9.29 -0.58 -13.22
N ASN A 71 8.69 0.60 -13.39
CA ASN A 71 9.28 1.88 -13.02
C ASN A 71 9.40 2.08 -11.49
N TYR A 72 8.76 1.23 -10.70
CA TYR A 72 8.80 1.26 -9.24
C TYR A 72 9.62 0.12 -8.64
N THR A 73 10.39 -0.58 -9.47
CA THR A 73 11.30 -1.62 -9.01
C THR A 73 12.45 -1.00 -8.22
N LEU A 74 12.53 -1.32 -6.95
CA LEU A 74 13.52 -0.80 -6.00
C LEU A 74 14.75 -1.68 -5.86
N GLY A 75 14.71 -2.87 -6.45
CA GLY A 75 15.78 -3.86 -6.49
C GLY A 75 15.29 -5.21 -6.98
N ASN A 76 16.20 -6.19 -7.04
CA ASN A 76 15.90 -7.54 -7.49
C ASN A 76 16.54 -8.58 -6.57
N ALA A 77 15.70 -9.38 -5.89
CA ALA A 77 16.13 -10.40 -4.94
C ALA A 77 16.84 -11.61 -5.59
N THR A 78 16.79 -11.74 -6.93
CA THR A 78 17.58 -12.74 -7.65
C THR A 78 19.04 -12.32 -7.86
N GLN A 79 19.36 -11.03 -7.63
CA GLN A 79 20.67 -10.43 -7.89
C GLN A 79 21.27 -9.74 -6.67
N GLN A 80 20.45 -9.43 -5.67
CA GLN A 80 20.82 -8.64 -4.51
C GLN A 80 20.27 -9.29 -3.24
N THR A 81 20.96 -9.13 -2.13
CA THR A 81 20.43 -9.50 -0.81
C THR A 81 19.34 -8.51 -0.37
N LEU A 82 18.45 -8.95 0.52
CA LEU A 82 17.41 -8.10 1.08
C LEU A 82 17.99 -6.84 1.77
N ARG A 83 19.14 -7.00 2.42
CA ARG A 83 19.86 -5.89 3.08
C ARG A 83 20.35 -4.86 2.07
N GLU A 84 20.90 -5.30 0.94
CA GLU A 84 21.36 -4.41 -0.12
C GLU A 84 20.21 -3.65 -0.76
N ILE A 85 19.09 -4.33 -1.02
CA ILE A 85 17.88 -3.68 -1.55
C ILE A 85 17.36 -2.64 -0.54
N TRP A 86 17.15 -3.05 0.71
CA TRP A 86 16.56 -2.21 1.75
C TRP A 86 17.34 -0.94 2.05
N ASN A 87 18.67 -1.05 2.08
CA ASN A 87 19.59 0.05 2.36
C ASN A 87 20.18 0.68 1.08
N GLY A 88 19.83 0.16 -0.07
CA GLY A 88 20.31 0.63 -1.37
C GLY A 88 19.84 2.06 -1.71
N PRO A 89 20.54 2.73 -2.63
CA PRO A 89 20.22 4.09 -2.99
C PRO A 89 18.80 4.23 -3.53
N THR A 90 18.35 3.34 -4.39
CA THR A 90 17.01 3.37 -5.00
C THR A 90 15.89 3.36 -3.94
N TYR A 91 16.00 2.48 -2.94
CA TYR A 91 15.02 2.40 -1.87
C TYR A 91 15.06 3.62 -0.94
N ARG A 92 16.27 4.13 -0.67
CA ARG A 92 16.46 5.34 0.13
C ARG A 92 15.91 6.59 -0.55
N ASP A 93 16.14 6.73 -1.85
CA ASP A 93 15.64 7.84 -2.65
C ASP A 93 14.13 7.80 -2.78
N PHE A 94 13.54 6.60 -2.96
CA PHE A 94 12.09 6.41 -2.89
C PHE A 94 11.50 6.90 -1.55
N ARG A 95 12.12 6.53 -0.42
CA ARG A 95 11.67 6.99 0.91
C ARG A 95 11.79 8.50 1.06
N LYS A 96 12.87 9.10 0.57
CA LYS A 96 13.05 10.58 0.59
C LYS A 96 11.97 11.27 -0.23
N ALA A 97 11.70 10.78 -1.45
CA ALA A 97 10.66 11.34 -2.30
C ALA A 97 9.28 11.23 -1.63
N LEU A 98 8.99 10.11 -0.94
CA LEU A 98 7.73 9.93 -0.22
C LEU A 98 7.55 10.93 0.95
N LEU A 99 8.63 11.46 1.51
CA LEU A 99 8.59 12.48 2.57
C LEU A 99 8.56 13.92 2.02
N SER A 100 8.65 14.08 0.71
CA SER A 100 8.66 15.40 0.07
C SER A 100 7.27 15.81 -0.42
N ASP A 101 7.18 17.01 -0.96
CA ASP A 101 5.98 17.51 -1.62
C ASP A 101 5.79 16.91 -3.03
N GLU A 102 6.82 16.23 -3.55
CA GLU A 102 6.83 15.56 -4.84
C GLU A 102 7.00 14.04 -4.64
N PRO A 103 5.96 13.33 -4.21
CA PRO A 103 6.03 11.90 -3.96
C PRO A 103 6.20 11.11 -5.27
N PRO A 104 6.69 9.85 -5.19
CA PRO A 104 6.67 8.98 -6.36
C PRO A 104 5.26 8.89 -6.96
N ALA A 105 5.16 8.85 -8.29
CA ALA A 105 3.89 8.90 -9.00
C ALA A 105 2.90 7.79 -8.54
N ALA A 106 3.39 6.60 -8.19
CA ALA A 106 2.57 5.53 -7.62
C ALA A 106 1.92 5.91 -6.28
N CYS A 107 2.48 6.86 -5.55
CA CYS A 107 2.04 7.27 -4.22
C CYS A 107 1.21 8.54 -4.23
N ALA A 108 1.41 9.42 -5.21
CA ALA A 108 0.78 10.75 -5.28
C ALA A 108 -0.76 10.70 -5.20
N ASN A 109 -1.37 9.67 -5.76
CA ASN A 109 -2.82 9.46 -5.77
C ASN A 109 -3.26 8.27 -4.89
N CYS A 110 -2.37 7.75 -4.06
CA CYS A 110 -2.67 6.63 -3.19
C CYS A 110 -3.55 7.08 -2.02
N GLY A 111 -4.84 6.74 -2.07
CA GLY A 111 -5.81 7.05 -1.02
C GLY A 111 -6.01 5.92 0.00
N LEU A 112 -5.03 5.04 0.19
CA LEU A 112 -5.15 3.86 1.03
C LEU A 112 -4.93 4.19 2.51
N ARG A 113 -5.91 4.80 3.15
CA ARG A 113 -5.90 5.06 4.59
C ARG A 113 -5.97 3.80 5.45
N TRP A 114 -6.61 2.78 4.93
CA TRP A 114 -6.90 1.52 5.62
C TRP A 114 -5.80 0.47 5.45
N SER A 115 -4.70 0.83 4.89
CA SER A 115 -3.61 -0.08 4.56
C SER A 115 -2.45 -0.04 5.57
N LEU A 116 -2.68 0.47 6.75
CA LEU A 116 -1.69 0.53 7.83
C LEU A 116 -1.93 -0.58 8.84
#